data_7c96ff7ca297a8851babe5176f32fdd9
#
_entry.id   7c96ff7ca297a8851babe5176f32fdd9
#
_cell.length_a   1.000
_cell.length_b   1.000
_cell.length_c   1.000
_cell.angle_alpha   90.00
_cell.angle_beta   90.00
_cell.angle_gamma   90.00
#
_symmetry.space_group_name_H-M   'P 1'
#
loop_
_entity.id
_entity.type
_entity.pdbx_description
1 polymer ?
#
loop_
_entity_poly.entity_id
_entity_poly.type
_entity_poly.pdbx_seq_one_letter_code
_entity_poly.pdbx_strand_id
1 'polypeptide(L)'
;MGLLIPMSMPLSGAALRAGALEVVVFGGHLLLYPTGVCQEKVTTRPPATRPPVLLLHGFSDNRSVFVLLRRALGAGGRHVEAYNYSPFTLDLRVTARHLARRVEELCERTGQERVDLVGHSLGGLVGRYYVQRLGGDTRVRTLVTLGTPHSGTRVAPFMDAHPLIRQIRPDSEVLTELAAPAPGCATRCVAFWSEFDAIMTPAGTARIEHPDLCVENVQVTGIGHLALAAHPAVIAAVRRTLEGPGLAAVTGSDTASVA
;
A
#
# COMPACT_ATOMS: atom_id res chain seq x y z
N MET A 1 -35.71 -5.76 -5.96
CA MET A 1 -34.79 -6.32 -6.96
C MET A 1 -33.45 -6.49 -6.27
N GLY A 2 -33.15 -7.75 -5.96
CA GLY A 2 -32.14 -8.13 -4.95
C GLY A 2 -30.71 -7.81 -5.37
N LEU A 3 -29.95 -7.34 -4.40
CA LEU A 3 -28.51 -7.11 -4.46
C LEU A 3 -27.81 -8.48 -4.51
N LEU A 4 -27.59 -9.02 -5.69
CA LEU A 4 -26.74 -10.21 -5.88
C LEU A 4 -25.28 -9.73 -5.96
N ILE A 5 -24.62 -9.73 -4.80
CA ILE A 5 -23.15 -9.78 -4.74
C ILE A 5 -22.76 -11.16 -5.33
N PRO A 6 -21.94 -11.25 -6.35
CA PRO A 6 -21.43 -12.55 -6.81
C PRO A 6 -20.43 -13.09 -5.78
N MET A 7 -20.91 -13.72 -4.73
CA MET A 7 -20.10 -14.53 -3.84
C MET A 7 -19.84 -15.89 -4.50
N SER A 8 -18.86 -15.97 -5.36
CA SER A 8 -18.30 -17.23 -5.86
C SER A 8 -17.03 -17.65 -5.13
N MET A 9 -16.88 -17.27 -3.85
CA MET A 9 -15.88 -17.89 -3.00
C MET A 9 -16.44 -19.22 -2.44
N PRO A 10 -15.72 -20.33 -2.57
CA PRO A 10 -16.14 -21.56 -1.91
C PRO A 10 -16.26 -21.29 -0.41
N LEU A 11 -17.36 -21.76 0.21
CA LEU A 11 -17.60 -21.67 1.64
C LEU A 11 -16.61 -22.59 2.39
N SER A 12 -15.32 -22.26 2.32
CA SER A 12 -14.29 -22.93 3.10
C SER A 12 -14.21 -22.31 4.49
N GLY A 13 -13.82 -23.09 5.49
CA GLY A 13 -13.59 -22.56 6.85
C GLY A 13 -12.57 -21.39 6.86
N ALA A 14 -11.65 -21.36 5.90
CA ALA A 14 -10.70 -20.26 5.71
C ALA A 14 -11.39 -18.98 5.23
N ALA A 15 -12.31 -19.06 4.25
CA ALA A 15 -13.07 -17.92 3.75
C ALA A 15 -13.97 -17.31 4.85
N LEU A 16 -14.60 -18.16 5.68
CA LEU A 16 -15.40 -17.68 6.82
C LEU A 16 -14.54 -16.94 7.85
N ARG A 17 -13.36 -17.46 8.16
CA ARG A 17 -12.42 -16.80 9.09
C ARG A 17 -11.91 -15.47 8.52
N ALA A 18 -11.54 -15.43 7.25
CA ALA A 18 -11.12 -14.21 6.59
C ALA A 18 -12.24 -13.16 6.62
N GLY A 19 -13.48 -13.54 6.29
CA GLY A 19 -14.64 -12.65 6.37
C GLY A 19 -14.92 -12.13 7.78
N ALA A 20 -14.86 -13.01 8.80
CA ALA A 20 -15.02 -12.59 10.19
C ALA A 20 -13.93 -11.60 10.64
N LEU A 21 -12.68 -11.83 10.23
CA LEU A 21 -11.57 -10.92 10.51
C LEU A 21 -11.79 -9.55 9.84
N GLU A 22 -12.25 -9.52 8.59
CA GLU A 22 -12.57 -8.28 7.88
C GLU A 22 -13.63 -7.45 8.64
N VAL A 23 -14.69 -8.09 9.14
CA VAL A 23 -15.73 -7.40 9.93
C VAL A 23 -15.15 -6.80 11.22
N VAL A 24 -14.28 -7.54 11.91
CA VAL A 24 -13.62 -7.04 13.14
C VAL A 24 -12.70 -5.87 12.82
N VAL A 25 -11.88 -5.98 11.77
CA VAL A 25 -10.96 -4.91 11.35
C VAL A 25 -11.75 -3.69 10.87
N PHE A 26 -12.81 -3.88 10.09
CA PHE A 26 -13.69 -2.79 9.66
C PHE A 26 -14.32 -2.04 10.85
N GLY A 27 -14.84 -2.77 11.84
CA GLY A 27 -15.35 -2.17 13.08
C GLY A 27 -14.28 -1.37 13.82
N GLY A 28 -13.07 -1.91 13.91
CA GLY A 28 -11.91 -1.21 14.48
C GLY A 28 -11.55 0.07 13.71
N HIS A 29 -11.58 0.02 12.36
CA HIS A 29 -11.35 1.20 11.52
C HIS A 29 -12.40 2.28 11.77
N LEU A 30 -13.69 1.94 11.81
CA LEU A 30 -14.76 2.90 12.10
C LEU A 30 -14.58 3.56 13.46
N LEU A 31 -14.22 2.78 14.48
CA LEU A 31 -14.01 3.28 15.84
C LEU A 31 -12.80 4.24 15.91
N LEU A 32 -11.72 3.92 15.21
CA LEU A 32 -10.49 4.72 15.21
C LEU A 32 -10.51 5.87 14.20
N TYR A 33 -11.44 5.87 13.24
CA TYR A 33 -11.49 6.85 12.15
C TYR A 33 -11.41 8.30 12.62
N PRO A 34 -12.14 8.75 13.66
CA PRO A 34 -12.05 10.13 14.15
C PRO A 34 -10.64 10.53 14.61
N THR A 35 -9.84 9.57 15.08
CA THR A 35 -8.47 9.84 15.56
C THR A 35 -7.48 10.11 14.43
N GLY A 36 -7.83 9.70 13.22
CA GLY A 36 -7.00 9.80 12.03
C GLY A 36 -7.29 10.99 11.13
N VAL A 37 -8.38 11.74 11.33
CA VAL A 37 -8.85 12.79 10.42
C VAL A 37 -7.84 13.95 10.28
N CYS A 38 -7.22 14.36 11.38
CA CYS A 38 -6.22 15.43 11.35
C CYS A 38 -4.86 14.91 10.91
N GLN A 39 -4.09 15.78 10.23
CA GLN A 39 -2.67 15.50 9.96
C GLN A 39 -1.91 15.29 11.26
N GLU A 40 -0.91 14.44 11.20
CA GLU A 40 -0.02 14.24 12.32
C GLU A 40 0.81 15.50 12.58
N LYS A 41 0.92 15.90 13.86
CA LYS A 41 1.83 16.97 14.23
C LYS A 41 3.27 16.51 13.98
N VAL A 42 3.99 17.32 13.23
CA VAL A 42 5.39 17.07 12.94
C VAL A 42 6.18 17.22 14.26
N THR A 43 6.77 16.13 14.72
CA THR A 43 7.69 16.17 15.86
C THR A 43 9.12 16.16 15.35
N THR A 44 9.91 17.12 15.81
CA THR A 44 11.36 17.09 15.61
C THR A 44 11.94 15.93 16.42
N ARG A 45 12.52 14.96 15.74
CA ARG A 45 13.27 13.86 16.34
C ARG A 45 14.74 14.00 15.95
N PRO A 46 15.68 13.44 16.74
CA PRO A 46 17.08 13.39 16.35
C PRO A 46 17.23 12.70 14.97
N PRO A 47 18.33 12.98 14.25
CA PRO A 47 18.59 12.37 12.94
C PRO A 47 18.36 10.86 12.96
N ALA A 48 17.60 10.38 12.01
CA ALA A 48 17.27 8.96 11.94
C ALA A 48 18.50 8.16 11.48
N THR A 49 18.77 7.03 12.13
CA THR A 49 19.86 6.12 11.73
C THR A 49 19.43 5.15 10.62
N ARG A 50 18.15 5.11 10.29
CA ARG A 50 17.54 4.26 9.25
C ARG A 50 16.60 5.09 8.39
N PRO A 51 16.37 4.71 7.13
CA PRO A 51 15.38 5.38 6.29
C PRO A 51 14.02 5.47 6.99
N PRO A 52 13.39 6.66 7.06
CA PRO A 52 12.07 6.81 7.62
C PRO A 52 11.03 6.09 6.78
N VAL A 53 9.90 5.73 7.39
CA VAL A 53 8.78 5.08 6.71
C VAL A 53 7.63 6.06 6.59
N LEU A 54 7.08 6.18 5.38
CA LEU A 54 5.86 6.94 5.13
C LEU A 54 4.74 5.97 4.73
N LEU A 55 3.63 6.00 5.48
CA LEU A 55 2.46 5.13 5.29
C LEU A 55 1.39 5.88 4.50
N LEU A 56 0.82 5.23 3.48
CA LEU A 56 -0.16 5.77 2.54
C LEU A 56 -1.45 4.95 2.60
N HIS A 57 -2.54 5.54 3.08
CA HIS A 57 -3.81 4.87 3.28
C HIS A 57 -4.58 4.59 1.98
N GLY A 58 -5.66 3.79 2.05
CA GLY A 58 -6.54 3.45 0.96
C GLY A 58 -7.58 4.51 0.63
N PHE A 59 -8.45 4.20 -0.33
CA PHE A 59 -9.60 5.03 -0.67
C PHE A 59 -10.55 5.13 0.52
N SER A 60 -11.04 6.33 0.81
CA SER A 60 -11.94 6.64 1.94
C SER A 60 -11.38 6.34 3.34
N ASP A 61 -10.13 5.96 3.46
CA ASP A 61 -9.44 5.76 4.72
C ASP A 61 -8.72 7.03 5.21
N ASN A 62 -8.08 6.90 6.34
CA ASN A 62 -7.13 7.87 6.84
C ASN A 62 -6.00 7.16 7.62
N ARG A 63 -5.08 7.91 8.21
CA ARG A 63 -3.90 7.37 8.92
C ARG A 63 -4.22 6.41 10.07
N SER A 64 -5.44 6.37 10.58
CA SER A 64 -5.81 5.50 11.71
C SER A 64 -5.76 4.02 11.37
N VAL A 65 -5.90 3.63 10.09
CA VAL A 65 -5.80 2.23 9.66
C VAL A 65 -4.42 1.63 9.94
N PHE A 66 -3.40 2.47 10.10
CA PHE A 66 -2.03 2.05 10.34
C PHE A 66 -1.59 2.04 11.81
N VAL A 67 -2.50 2.20 12.77
CA VAL A 67 -2.11 2.32 14.19
C VAL A 67 -1.24 1.16 14.66
N LEU A 68 -1.56 -0.08 14.29
CA LEU A 68 -0.79 -1.27 14.66
C LEU A 68 0.53 -1.36 13.89
N LEU A 69 0.48 -1.18 12.57
CA LEU A 69 1.67 -1.20 11.71
C LEU A 69 2.67 -0.12 12.13
N ARG A 70 2.19 1.10 12.36
CA ARG A 70 3.02 2.22 12.80
C ARG A 70 3.70 1.94 14.14
N ARG A 71 2.94 1.39 15.11
CA ARG A 71 3.50 1.01 16.42
C ARG A 71 4.59 -0.05 16.27
N ALA A 72 4.35 -1.07 15.46
CA ALA A 72 5.30 -2.16 15.25
C ALA A 72 6.58 -1.71 14.54
N LEU A 73 6.47 -0.86 13.51
CA LEU A 73 7.61 -0.32 12.78
C LEU A 73 8.40 0.69 13.61
N GLY A 74 7.73 1.47 14.46
CA GLY A 74 8.34 2.47 15.34
C GLY A 74 8.99 1.91 16.60
N ALA A 75 8.70 0.66 16.99
CA ALA A 75 9.19 0.04 18.23
C ALA A 75 10.72 -0.05 18.31
N GLY A 76 11.43 -0.11 17.17
CA GLY A 76 12.88 -0.11 17.08
C GLY A 76 13.53 1.27 16.93
N GLY A 77 12.82 2.36 17.29
CA GLY A 77 13.30 3.74 17.15
C GLY A 77 13.25 4.30 15.73
N ARG A 78 12.67 3.57 14.78
CA ARG A 78 12.51 4.03 13.41
C ARG A 78 11.51 5.18 13.34
N HIS A 79 11.81 6.18 12.51
CA HIS A 79 10.88 7.26 12.24
C HIS A 79 9.76 6.75 11.30
N VAL A 80 8.51 6.84 11.75
CA VAL A 80 7.34 6.37 11.00
C VAL A 80 6.27 7.45 11.02
N GLU A 81 5.87 7.91 9.84
CA GLU A 81 4.78 8.86 9.65
C GLU A 81 3.68 8.23 8.81
N ALA A 82 2.45 8.64 9.05
CA ALA A 82 1.32 8.30 8.21
C ALA A 82 0.76 9.58 7.57
N TYR A 83 0.73 9.59 6.25
CA TYR A 83 0.33 10.75 5.47
C TYR A 83 -1.15 10.68 5.11
N ASN A 84 -1.92 11.67 5.55
CA ASN A 84 -3.28 11.88 5.08
C ASN A 84 -3.24 12.73 3.81
N TYR A 85 -3.73 12.21 2.72
CA TYR A 85 -4.05 13.00 1.55
C TYR A 85 -5.56 13.28 1.48
N SER A 86 -5.90 14.38 0.82
CA SER A 86 -7.28 14.85 0.79
C SER A 86 -8.20 13.83 0.08
N PRO A 87 -9.31 13.42 0.68
CA PRO A 87 -10.31 12.61 0.01
C PRO A 87 -11.00 13.33 -1.15
N PHE A 88 -10.87 14.67 -1.22
CA PHE A 88 -11.40 15.50 -2.30
C PHE A 88 -10.44 15.62 -3.50
N THR A 89 -9.24 15.06 -3.42
CA THR A 89 -8.35 14.97 -4.58
C THR A 89 -8.89 13.88 -5.51
N LEU A 90 -9.35 14.27 -6.69
CA LEU A 90 -10.02 13.38 -7.64
C LEU A 90 -9.05 12.75 -8.67
N ASP A 91 -7.76 13.05 -8.59
CA ASP A 91 -6.73 12.56 -9.50
C ASP A 91 -5.53 12.00 -8.71
N LEU A 92 -5.23 10.72 -8.96
CA LEU A 92 -4.10 10.00 -8.37
C LEU A 92 -2.76 10.70 -8.67
N ARG A 93 -2.61 11.27 -9.86
CA ARG A 93 -1.39 11.99 -10.28
C ARG A 93 -1.15 13.22 -9.41
N VAL A 94 -2.22 13.93 -9.03
CA VAL A 94 -2.14 15.08 -8.11
C VAL A 94 -1.70 14.62 -6.73
N THR A 95 -2.30 13.53 -6.24
CA THR A 95 -1.93 12.93 -4.95
C THR A 95 -0.46 12.50 -4.94
N ALA A 96 0.02 11.89 -6.03
CA ALA A 96 1.42 11.49 -6.17
C ALA A 96 2.39 12.70 -6.19
N ARG A 97 2.02 13.84 -6.80
CA ARG A 97 2.80 15.09 -6.72
C ARG A 97 2.84 15.67 -5.31
N HIS A 98 1.75 15.56 -4.56
CA HIS A 98 1.74 15.95 -3.14
C HIS A 98 2.62 15.03 -2.30
N LEU A 99 2.58 13.71 -2.58
CA LEU A 99 3.49 12.74 -1.96
C LEU A 99 4.95 13.08 -2.22
N ALA A 100 5.32 13.46 -3.46
CA ALA A 100 6.69 13.86 -3.79
C ALA A 100 7.19 14.98 -2.86
N ARG A 101 6.40 16.05 -2.67
CA ARG A 101 6.75 17.13 -1.73
C ARG A 101 6.89 16.62 -0.30
N ARG A 102 5.97 15.74 0.13
CA ARG A 102 6.02 15.19 1.49
C ARG A 102 7.25 14.33 1.75
N VAL A 103 7.72 13.60 0.72
CA VAL A 103 8.96 12.82 0.79
C VAL A 103 10.18 13.74 0.93
N GLU A 104 10.27 14.83 0.14
CA GLU A 104 11.37 15.79 0.28
C GLU A 104 11.39 16.42 1.68
N GLU A 105 10.25 16.89 2.19
CA GLU A 105 10.14 17.42 3.55
C GLU A 105 10.57 16.41 4.62
N LEU A 106 10.26 15.11 4.40
CA LEU A 106 10.65 14.05 5.33
C LEU A 106 12.15 13.79 5.27
N CYS A 107 12.74 13.76 4.09
CA CYS A 107 14.19 13.64 3.90
C CYS A 107 14.93 14.78 4.59
N GLU A 108 14.53 16.04 4.35
CA GLU A 108 15.13 17.23 4.96
C GLU A 108 15.08 17.17 6.49
N ARG A 109 13.92 16.84 7.06
CA ARG A 109 13.73 16.80 8.52
C ARG A 109 14.49 15.67 9.22
N THR A 110 14.67 14.55 8.53
CA THR A 110 15.32 13.37 9.12
C THR A 110 16.80 13.27 8.79
N GLY A 111 17.30 14.11 7.88
CA GLY A 111 18.67 14.05 7.37
C GLY A 111 18.95 12.78 6.56
N GLN A 112 17.88 12.09 6.06
CA GLN A 112 18.02 10.89 5.27
C GLN A 112 17.82 11.20 3.79
N GLU A 113 18.65 10.61 2.93
CA GLU A 113 18.51 10.78 1.47
C GLU A 113 17.35 10.00 0.88
N ARG A 114 16.95 8.91 1.55
CA ARG A 114 15.91 7.99 1.08
C ARG A 114 14.91 7.65 2.17
N VAL A 115 13.70 7.32 1.72
CA VAL A 115 12.59 6.85 2.55
C VAL A 115 12.15 5.45 2.13
N ASP A 116 11.39 4.77 2.98
CA ASP A 116 10.57 3.63 2.59
C ASP A 116 9.10 4.03 2.54
N LEU A 117 8.37 3.54 1.55
CA LEU A 117 6.94 3.73 1.43
C LEU A 117 6.20 2.43 1.74
N VAL A 118 5.11 2.51 2.48
CA VAL A 118 4.16 1.41 2.64
C VAL A 118 2.77 1.92 2.28
N GLY A 119 2.20 1.40 1.19
CA GLY A 119 0.90 1.81 0.68
C GLY A 119 -0.14 0.70 0.81
N HIS A 120 -1.31 1.01 1.38
CA HIS A 120 -2.46 0.13 1.38
C HIS A 120 -3.41 0.50 0.25
N SER A 121 -3.87 -0.49 -0.53
CA SER A 121 -4.88 -0.29 -1.58
C SER A 121 -4.47 0.85 -2.54
N LEU A 122 -5.30 1.88 -2.71
CA LEU A 122 -5.01 3.07 -3.52
C LEU A 122 -3.67 3.73 -3.17
N GLY A 123 -3.30 3.75 -1.88
CA GLY A 123 -2.03 4.33 -1.42
C GLY A 123 -0.79 3.67 -2.04
N GLY A 124 -0.87 2.37 -2.35
CA GLY A 124 0.20 1.67 -3.07
C GLY A 124 0.33 2.13 -4.52
N LEU A 125 -0.79 2.42 -5.21
CA LEU A 125 -0.74 3.01 -6.57
C LEU A 125 -0.18 4.43 -6.56
N VAL A 126 -0.54 5.24 -5.57
CA VAL A 126 0.03 6.59 -5.39
C VAL A 126 1.54 6.50 -5.21
N GLY A 127 2.03 5.59 -4.36
CA GLY A 127 3.46 5.33 -4.17
C GLY A 127 4.15 4.85 -5.44
N ARG A 128 3.53 3.88 -6.15
CA ARG A 128 4.06 3.36 -7.41
C ARG A 128 4.13 4.42 -8.50
N TYR A 129 3.11 5.26 -8.62
CA TYR A 129 3.09 6.36 -9.59
C TYR A 129 4.20 7.37 -9.30
N TYR A 130 4.40 7.74 -8.05
CA TYR A 130 5.50 8.61 -7.64
C TYR A 130 6.86 8.02 -8.05
N VAL A 131 7.09 6.74 -7.71
CA VAL A 131 8.35 6.04 -8.02
C VAL A 131 8.60 5.98 -9.53
N GLN A 132 7.62 5.54 -10.31
CA GLN A 132 7.82 5.26 -11.73
C GLN A 132 7.73 6.49 -12.66
N ARG A 133 6.94 7.52 -12.28
CA ARG A 133 6.55 8.61 -13.18
C ARG A 133 6.97 10.00 -12.72
N LEU A 134 7.39 10.13 -11.46
CA LEU A 134 7.76 11.43 -10.90
C LEU A 134 9.19 11.44 -10.33
N GLY A 135 10.05 10.49 -10.72
CA GLY A 135 11.45 10.41 -10.30
C GLY A 135 11.63 10.00 -8.83
N GLY A 136 10.59 9.42 -8.23
CA GLY A 136 10.63 9.00 -6.82
C GLY A 136 11.59 7.84 -6.54
N ASP A 137 12.06 7.13 -7.55
CA ASP A 137 13.06 6.07 -7.45
C ASP A 137 14.40 6.55 -6.88
N THR A 138 14.73 7.84 -7.04
CA THR A 138 15.91 8.46 -6.42
C THR A 138 15.76 8.61 -4.90
N ARG A 139 14.52 8.75 -4.39
CA ARG A 139 14.18 8.99 -2.99
C ARG A 139 13.63 7.77 -2.27
N VAL A 140 13.00 6.84 -3.00
CA VAL A 140 12.37 5.67 -2.40
C VAL A 140 13.30 4.46 -2.49
N ARG A 141 13.73 3.95 -1.34
CA ARG A 141 14.54 2.74 -1.24
C ARG A 141 13.68 1.50 -1.49
N THR A 142 12.57 1.40 -0.78
CA THR A 142 11.65 0.26 -0.83
C THR A 142 10.21 0.76 -0.87
N LEU A 143 9.44 0.26 -1.82
CA LEU A 143 7.99 0.42 -1.89
C LEU A 143 7.34 -0.90 -1.52
N VAL A 144 6.64 -0.93 -0.39
CA VAL A 144 5.79 -2.05 0.02
C VAL A 144 4.34 -1.71 -0.29
N THR A 145 3.61 -2.61 -0.93
CA THR A 145 2.19 -2.44 -1.21
C THR A 145 1.37 -3.57 -0.60
N LEU A 146 0.20 -3.24 -0.07
CA LEU A 146 -0.70 -4.15 0.62
C LEU A 146 -2.05 -4.12 -0.10
N GLY A 147 -2.43 -5.19 -0.81
CA GLY A 147 -3.69 -5.27 -1.54
C GLY A 147 -3.91 -4.13 -2.53
N THR A 148 -2.90 -3.75 -3.30
CA THR A 148 -2.94 -2.63 -4.23
C THR A 148 -3.33 -3.11 -5.63
N PRO A 149 -4.29 -2.47 -6.31
CA PRO A 149 -4.76 -2.90 -7.64
C PRO A 149 -3.76 -2.51 -8.75
N HIS A 150 -2.62 -3.19 -8.82
CA HIS A 150 -1.53 -2.87 -9.76
C HIS A 150 -1.88 -3.06 -11.24
N SER A 151 -2.83 -3.97 -11.52
CA SER A 151 -3.39 -4.18 -12.86
C SER A 151 -4.87 -3.79 -12.92
N GLY A 152 -5.32 -3.02 -11.92
CA GLY A 152 -6.69 -2.59 -11.80
C GLY A 152 -7.61 -3.58 -11.10
N THR A 153 -8.76 -3.10 -10.69
CA THR A 153 -9.79 -3.94 -10.08
C THR A 153 -11.18 -3.58 -10.58
N ARG A 154 -12.06 -4.58 -10.64
CA ARG A 154 -13.47 -4.41 -10.98
C ARG A 154 -14.30 -4.33 -9.69
N VAL A 155 -14.22 -3.20 -9.01
CA VAL A 155 -15.09 -2.91 -7.85
C VAL A 155 -16.54 -2.77 -8.28
N ALA A 156 -17.46 -2.83 -7.30
CA ALA A 156 -18.89 -2.78 -7.57
C ALA A 156 -19.30 -1.54 -8.41
N PRO A 157 -20.21 -1.70 -9.38
CA PRO A 157 -20.57 -0.64 -10.34
C PRO A 157 -21.01 0.69 -9.73
N PHE A 158 -21.61 0.66 -8.53
CA PHE A 158 -22.05 1.89 -7.86
C PHE A 158 -20.90 2.81 -7.40
N MET A 159 -19.67 2.29 -7.29
CA MET A 159 -18.49 3.09 -6.96
C MET A 159 -17.91 3.81 -8.18
N ASP A 160 -18.37 3.50 -9.39
CA ASP A 160 -17.89 4.06 -10.65
C ASP A 160 -18.12 5.57 -10.82
N ALA A 161 -19.02 6.14 -10.04
CA ALA A 161 -19.25 7.58 -10.02
C ALA A 161 -18.02 8.36 -9.55
N HIS A 162 -17.17 7.74 -8.71
CA HIS A 162 -16.01 8.45 -8.15
C HIS A 162 -14.82 8.45 -9.11
N PRO A 163 -14.20 9.61 -9.43
CA PRO A 163 -13.11 9.72 -10.40
C PRO A 163 -11.87 8.85 -10.05
N LEU A 164 -11.48 8.76 -8.78
CA LEU A 164 -10.37 7.89 -8.35
C LEU A 164 -10.67 6.41 -8.58
N ILE A 165 -11.92 5.97 -8.43
CA ILE A 165 -12.30 4.58 -8.68
C ILE A 165 -12.18 4.26 -10.18
N ARG A 166 -12.52 5.19 -11.06
CA ARG A 166 -12.31 5.02 -12.51
C ARG A 166 -10.84 4.89 -12.87
N GLN A 167 -9.93 5.57 -12.13
CA GLN A 167 -8.48 5.51 -12.38
C GLN A 167 -7.84 4.20 -11.92
N ILE A 168 -8.51 3.42 -11.06
CA ILE A 168 -8.02 2.10 -10.63
C ILE A 168 -8.72 0.94 -11.36
N ARG A 169 -9.50 1.23 -12.40
CA ARG A 169 -10.06 0.19 -13.29
C ARG A 169 -8.99 -0.35 -14.21
N PRO A 170 -9.11 -1.62 -14.62
CA PRO A 170 -8.32 -2.13 -15.71
C PRO A 170 -8.40 -1.18 -16.92
N ASP A 171 -7.29 -1.05 -17.64
CA ASP A 171 -7.16 -0.21 -18.84
C ASP A 171 -7.37 1.30 -18.65
N SER A 172 -7.41 1.78 -17.40
CA SER A 172 -7.41 3.23 -17.15
C SER A 172 -6.13 3.89 -17.63
N GLU A 173 -6.19 5.20 -17.90
CA GLU A 173 -5.00 5.98 -18.32
C GLU A 173 -3.86 5.85 -17.29
N VAL A 174 -4.17 5.91 -15.98
CA VAL A 174 -3.18 5.77 -14.91
C VAL A 174 -2.47 4.43 -14.97
N LEU A 175 -3.21 3.34 -15.19
CA LEU A 175 -2.62 2.01 -15.28
C LEU A 175 -1.86 1.81 -16.59
N THR A 176 -2.30 2.41 -17.67
CA THR A 176 -1.57 2.45 -18.95
C THR A 176 -0.23 3.18 -18.76
N GLU A 177 -0.22 4.33 -18.09
CA GLU A 177 1.02 5.03 -17.74
C GLU A 177 1.95 4.17 -16.88
N LEU A 178 1.41 3.45 -15.88
CA LEU A 178 2.18 2.57 -15.01
C LEU A 178 2.69 1.30 -15.71
N ALA A 179 2.08 0.91 -16.81
CA ALA A 179 2.56 -0.21 -17.65
C ALA A 179 3.65 0.23 -18.65
N ALA A 180 3.80 1.53 -18.89
CA ALA A 180 4.83 2.05 -19.82
C ALA A 180 6.26 1.82 -19.25
N PRO A 181 7.30 1.75 -20.08
CA PRO A 181 8.68 1.48 -19.67
C PRO A 181 9.16 2.40 -18.53
N ALA A 182 9.91 1.84 -17.59
CA ALA A 182 10.52 2.55 -16.47
C ALA A 182 12.00 2.12 -16.29
N PRO A 183 12.84 2.32 -17.35
CA PRO A 183 14.20 1.83 -17.31
C PRO A 183 15.01 2.50 -16.20
N GLY A 184 15.83 1.71 -15.51
CA GLY A 184 16.70 2.22 -14.45
C GLY A 184 16.01 2.49 -13.11
N CYS A 185 14.74 2.14 -12.94
CA CYS A 185 14.06 2.27 -11.66
C CYS A 185 14.73 1.39 -10.60
N ALA A 186 15.40 2.01 -9.63
CA ALA A 186 16.19 1.34 -8.60
C ALA A 186 15.41 1.01 -7.30
N THR A 187 14.14 1.37 -7.23
CA THR A 187 13.31 1.07 -6.05
C THR A 187 12.97 -0.41 -6.00
N ARG A 188 13.22 -1.05 -4.83
CA ARG A 188 12.70 -2.39 -4.56
C ARG A 188 11.21 -2.33 -4.30
N CYS A 189 10.41 -3.06 -5.09
CA CYS A 189 8.97 -3.15 -4.95
C CYS A 189 8.57 -4.50 -4.36
N VAL A 190 7.84 -4.50 -3.24
CA VAL A 190 7.34 -5.72 -2.59
C VAL A 190 5.83 -5.62 -2.47
N ALA A 191 5.10 -6.50 -3.19
CA ALA A 191 3.65 -6.49 -3.23
C ALA A 191 3.06 -7.65 -2.42
N PHE A 192 2.40 -7.33 -1.31
CA PHE A 192 1.62 -8.29 -0.54
C PHE A 192 0.22 -8.40 -1.11
N TRP A 193 -0.18 -9.60 -1.47
CA TRP A 193 -1.48 -9.88 -2.05
C TRP A 193 -2.12 -11.13 -1.43
N SER A 194 -3.45 -11.22 -1.47
CA SER A 194 -4.20 -12.34 -0.91
C SER A 194 -5.29 -12.82 -1.87
N GLU A 195 -5.47 -14.12 -1.96
CA GLU A 195 -6.60 -14.74 -2.66
C GLU A 195 -7.96 -14.49 -1.99
N PHE A 196 -7.94 -14.09 -0.71
CA PHE A 196 -9.13 -13.73 0.08
C PHE A 196 -9.46 -12.23 0.03
N ASP A 197 -8.72 -11.45 -0.77
CA ASP A 197 -9.00 -10.04 -0.99
C ASP A 197 -10.20 -9.87 -1.92
N ALA A 198 -11.37 -9.60 -1.34
CA ALA A 198 -12.62 -9.45 -2.09
C ALA A 198 -12.70 -8.14 -2.90
N ILE A 199 -11.82 -7.17 -2.63
CA ILE A 199 -11.76 -5.90 -3.36
C ILE A 199 -10.91 -6.06 -4.61
N MET A 200 -9.86 -6.87 -4.57
CA MET A 200 -9.01 -7.16 -5.73
C MET A 200 -9.67 -8.25 -6.57
N THR A 201 -10.26 -7.85 -7.68
CA THR A 201 -10.99 -8.78 -8.57
C THR A 201 -10.46 -8.67 -10.00
N PRO A 202 -9.77 -9.71 -10.51
CA PRO A 202 -9.26 -10.90 -9.79
C PRO A 202 -8.19 -10.58 -8.74
N ALA A 203 -8.03 -11.43 -7.71
CA ALA A 203 -7.07 -11.21 -6.61
C ALA A 203 -5.62 -11.01 -7.10
N GLY A 204 -5.21 -11.69 -8.17
CA GLY A 204 -3.89 -11.55 -8.79
C GLY A 204 -3.56 -10.16 -9.32
N THR A 205 -4.56 -9.27 -9.48
CA THR A 205 -4.33 -7.88 -9.89
C THR A 205 -3.56 -7.05 -8.85
N ALA A 206 -3.45 -7.56 -7.63
CA ALA A 206 -2.61 -6.97 -6.59
C ALA A 206 -1.12 -7.32 -6.70
N ARG A 207 -0.75 -8.18 -7.65
CA ARG A 207 0.66 -8.44 -7.98
C ARG A 207 1.21 -7.34 -8.90
N ILE A 208 2.49 -7.03 -8.74
CA ILE A 208 3.20 -6.18 -9.70
C ILE A 208 3.80 -7.08 -10.78
N GLU A 209 3.44 -6.82 -12.02
CA GLU A 209 4.02 -7.46 -13.21
C GLU A 209 4.54 -6.34 -14.11
N HIS A 210 5.85 -6.11 -14.08
CA HIS A 210 6.51 -5.06 -14.87
C HIS A 210 7.97 -5.42 -15.13
N PRO A 211 8.44 -5.43 -16.39
CA PRO A 211 9.77 -5.91 -16.74
C PRO A 211 10.92 -5.07 -16.18
N ASP A 212 10.70 -3.77 -15.99
CA ASP A 212 11.77 -2.84 -15.59
C ASP A 212 11.84 -2.61 -14.08
N LEU A 213 10.95 -3.22 -13.29
CA LEU A 213 10.94 -3.04 -11.84
C LEU A 213 11.57 -4.23 -11.12
N CYS A 214 12.29 -3.96 -10.04
CA CYS A 214 12.73 -5.00 -9.11
C CYS A 214 11.58 -5.39 -8.18
N VAL A 215 10.90 -6.49 -8.48
CA VAL A 215 9.64 -6.89 -7.86
C VAL A 215 9.77 -8.20 -7.10
N GLU A 216 9.18 -8.22 -5.91
CA GLU A 216 8.88 -9.41 -5.12
C GLU A 216 7.36 -9.43 -4.85
N ASN A 217 6.66 -10.50 -5.23
CA ASN A 217 5.24 -10.69 -4.94
C ASN A 217 5.09 -11.69 -3.80
N VAL A 218 4.55 -11.25 -2.67
CA VAL A 218 4.37 -12.06 -1.45
C VAL A 218 2.90 -12.41 -1.30
N GLN A 219 2.57 -13.70 -1.41
CA GLN A 219 1.21 -14.17 -1.14
C GLN A 219 0.96 -14.30 0.35
N VAL A 220 -0.19 -13.83 0.79
CA VAL A 220 -0.70 -13.97 2.16
C VAL A 220 -2.00 -14.77 2.10
N THR A 221 -2.12 -15.82 2.92
CA THR A 221 -3.29 -16.70 2.91
C THR A 221 -4.26 -16.38 4.05
N GLY A 222 -5.57 -16.51 3.80
CA GLY A 222 -6.59 -16.38 4.83
C GLY A 222 -6.82 -14.97 5.37
N ILE A 223 -6.35 -13.93 4.70
CA ILE A 223 -6.44 -12.53 5.14
C ILE A 223 -7.15 -11.72 4.04
N GLY A 224 -8.18 -10.97 4.41
CA GLY A 224 -8.91 -10.10 3.48
C GLY A 224 -8.25 -8.73 3.31
N HIS A 225 -8.90 -7.86 2.54
CA HIS A 225 -8.35 -6.58 2.09
C HIS A 225 -7.95 -5.63 3.23
N LEU A 226 -8.87 -5.35 4.15
CA LEU A 226 -8.65 -4.39 5.24
C LEU A 226 -7.64 -4.94 6.25
N ALA A 227 -7.70 -6.25 6.47
CA ALA A 227 -6.82 -6.93 7.42
C ALA A 227 -5.35 -6.94 6.98
N LEU A 228 -5.03 -6.77 5.70
CA LEU A 228 -3.64 -6.67 5.22
C LEU A 228 -2.85 -5.56 5.94
N ALA A 229 -3.49 -4.44 6.29
CA ALA A 229 -2.82 -3.34 7.00
C ALA A 229 -2.70 -3.55 8.52
N ALA A 230 -3.45 -4.51 9.09
CA ALA A 230 -3.61 -4.67 10.54
C ALA A 230 -3.17 -6.05 11.06
N HIS A 231 -3.07 -7.07 10.21
CA HIS A 231 -2.80 -8.44 10.64
C HIS A 231 -1.36 -8.61 11.14
N PRO A 232 -1.13 -9.23 12.32
CA PRO A 232 0.20 -9.35 12.92
C PRO A 232 1.24 -10.04 12.03
N ALA A 233 0.86 -11.09 11.28
CA ALA A 233 1.77 -11.80 10.38
C ALA A 233 2.23 -10.89 9.21
N VAL A 234 1.31 -10.09 8.63
CA VAL A 234 1.65 -9.13 7.57
C VAL A 234 2.55 -8.02 8.12
N ILE A 235 2.21 -7.47 9.29
CA ILE A 235 3.03 -6.46 9.97
C ILE A 235 4.45 -6.97 10.21
N ALA A 236 4.60 -8.20 10.69
CA ALA A 236 5.91 -8.82 10.91
C ALA A 236 6.67 -9.02 9.58
N ALA A 237 5.98 -9.43 8.52
CA ALA A 237 6.58 -9.58 7.19
C ALA A 237 7.03 -8.23 6.61
N VAL A 238 6.20 -7.19 6.67
CA VAL A 238 6.54 -5.82 6.26
C VAL A 238 7.78 -5.33 7.02
N ARG A 239 7.83 -5.56 8.35
CA ARG A 239 9.00 -5.19 9.15
C ARG A 239 10.27 -5.87 8.66
N ARG A 240 10.24 -7.19 8.44
CA ARG A 240 11.38 -7.94 7.89
C ARG A 240 11.81 -7.41 6.51
N THR A 241 10.85 -7.15 5.63
CA THR A 241 11.10 -6.57 4.30
C THR A 241 11.87 -5.24 4.38
N LEU A 242 11.49 -4.38 5.32
CA LEU A 242 12.11 -3.07 5.50
C LEU A 242 13.43 -3.12 6.29
N GLU A 243 13.70 -4.19 7.02
CA GLU A 243 14.98 -4.45 7.72
C GLU A 243 16.01 -5.13 6.81
N GLY A 244 15.55 -5.75 5.73
CA GLY A 244 16.43 -6.46 4.78
C GLY A 244 17.36 -5.53 3.99
N PRO A 245 18.42 -6.11 3.38
CA PRO A 245 19.33 -5.35 2.53
C PRO A 245 18.58 -4.72 1.34
N GLY A 246 18.99 -3.53 0.92
CA GLY A 246 18.52 -2.91 -0.34
C GLY A 246 18.93 -3.74 -1.56
N LEU A 247 18.55 -3.30 -2.74
CA LEU A 247 18.66 -3.98 -4.05
C LEU A 247 20.04 -4.62 -4.37
N ALA A 248 21.11 -4.20 -3.73
CA ALA A 248 22.47 -4.73 -4.00
C ALA A 248 22.68 -6.21 -3.63
N ALA A 249 21.69 -6.89 -3.02
CA ALA A 249 21.83 -8.26 -2.52
C ALA A 249 20.78 -9.27 -3.05
N VAL A 250 19.89 -8.88 -3.96
CA VAL A 250 18.81 -9.78 -4.44
C VAL A 250 18.90 -9.99 -5.94
N THR A 251 19.75 -10.94 -6.35
CA THR A 251 19.68 -11.59 -7.66
C THR A 251 19.01 -12.96 -7.47
N GLY A 252 17.72 -13.06 -7.66
CA GLY A 252 16.98 -14.33 -7.61
C GLY A 252 15.49 -14.11 -7.41
N SER A 253 14.70 -14.59 -8.34
CA SER A 253 13.24 -14.58 -8.30
C SER A 253 12.74 -15.66 -7.35
N ASP A 254 12.47 -15.32 -6.09
CA ASP A 254 11.79 -16.22 -5.18
C ASP A 254 10.41 -15.68 -4.80
N THR A 255 9.39 -16.44 -5.14
CA THR A 255 8.03 -16.24 -4.61
C THR A 255 8.01 -16.72 -3.17
N ALA A 256 8.03 -15.80 -2.21
CA ALA A 256 7.88 -16.15 -0.80
C ALA A 256 6.38 -16.20 -0.41
N SER A 257 5.98 -17.27 0.27
CA SER A 257 4.64 -17.41 0.85
C SER A 257 4.72 -17.22 2.36
N VAL A 258 3.83 -16.41 2.91
CA VAL A 258 3.68 -16.23 4.37
C VAL A 258 2.39 -16.87 4.81
N ALA A 259 2.49 -17.92 5.63
CA ALA A 259 1.37 -18.66 6.20
C ALA A 259 0.79 -17.96 7.44
#